data_14388bc26136dffee9a08918d521c12e
#
_entry.id   14388bc26136dffee9a08918d521c12e
#
_cell.length_a   1.000
_cell.length_b   1.000
_cell.length_c   1.000
_cell.angle_alpha   90.00
_cell.angle_beta   90.00
_cell.angle_gamma   90.00
#
_symmetry.space_group_name_H-M   'P 1'
#
loop_
_entity.id
_entity.type
_entity.pdbx_description
1 polymer ?
#
loop_
_entity_poly.entity_id
_entity_poly.type
_entity_poly.pdbx_seq_one_letter_code
_entity_poly.pdbx_strand_id
1 'polypeptide(L)'
;MFFQQIVNGIVVGSVYALTAMGATLVYGIMRILDISNAGAYALGAYISFFFLLQTGNPLVAVVMGVALTAVFGFIVQKFLYAPLMDKSPNVALIAGIGLFIFLQDFLRLVGGPQARELNFGATLPSVRLPGLGLTLYGTWVLILGATAIFLLVLWYLLNRSTVGLAWRATAQDLETAKAMGINTNRVVAINFILGYGFAAVAGILVGILYNSIY
;
A
#
# COMPACT_ATOMS: atom_id res chain seq x y z
N MET A 1 8.01 -28.47 12.09
CA MET A 1 8.47 -27.61 10.98
C MET A 1 7.37 -27.30 9.96
N PHE A 2 6.54 -28.27 9.54
CA PHE A 2 5.48 -28.05 8.54
C PHE A 2 4.45 -26.96 8.93
N PHE A 3 3.90 -27.02 10.14
CA PHE A 3 2.94 -26.00 10.64
C PHE A 3 3.55 -24.59 10.74
N GLN A 4 4.83 -24.49 11.09
CA GLN A 4 5.54 -23.21 11.12
C GLN A 4 5.62 -22.58 9.71
N GLN A 5 5.86 -23.41 8.67
CA GLN A 5 5.90 -22.95 7.29
C GLN A 5 4.55 -22.46 6.79
N ILE A 6 3.45 -23.14 7.17
CA ILE A 6 2.09 -22.70 6.84
C ILE A 6 1.81 -21.34 7.45
N VAL A 7 2.09 -21.15 8.74
CA VAL A 7 1.85 -19.87 9.42
C VAL A 7 2.70 -18.75 8.78
N ASN A 8 3.98 -19.02 8.50
CA ASN A 8 4.84 -18.06 7.80
C ASN A 8 4.28 -17.70 6.41
N GLY A 9 3.80 -18.68 5.65
CA GLY A 9 3.17 -18.48 4.35
C GLY A 9 1.91 -17.61 4.44
N ILE A 10 1.09 -17.79 5.48
CA ILE A 10 -0.11 -16.96 5.71
C ILE A 10 0.28 -15.50 6.03
N VAL A 11 1.30 -15.31 6.86
CA VAL A 11 1.79 -13.95 7.22
C VAL A 11 2.33 -13.22 5.98
N VAL A 12 3.21 -13.86 5.22
CA VAL A 12 3.77 -13.27 3.99
C VAL A 12 2.67 -13.06 2.95
N GLY A 13 1.77 -14.02 2.77
CA GLY A 13 0.62 -13.94 1.87
C GLY A 13 -0.33 -12.79 2.23
N SER A 14 -0.52 -12.50 3.52
CA SER A 14 -1.36 -11.39 3.97
C SER A 14 -0.80 -10.02 3.55
N VAL A 15 0.51 -9.85 3.60
CA VAL A 15 1.17 -8.62 3.15
C VAL A 15 1.07 -8.47 1.63
N TYR A 16 1.27 -9.56 0.89
CA TYR A 16 1.07 -9.54 -0.57
C TYR A 16 -0.38 -9.23 -0.95
N ALA A 17 -1.35 -9.70 -0.16
CA ALA A 17 -2.76 -9.36 -0.37
C ALA A 17 -3.01 -7.85 -0.25
N LEU A 18 -2.41 -7.15 0.73
CA LEU A 18 -2.51 -5.70 0.86
C LEU A 18 -1.92 -4.97 -0.35
N THR A 19 -0.73 -5.39 -0.81
CA THR A 19 -0.09 -4.81 -1.99
C THR A 19 -0.96 -5.02 -3.25
N ALA A 20 -1.47 -6.24 -3.43
CA ALA A 20 -2.35 -6.56 -4.55
C ALA A 20 -3.65 -5.74 -4.52
N MET A 21 -4.22 -5.49 -3.34
CA MET A 21 -5.40 -4.65 -3.20
C MET A 21 -5.14 -3.22 -3.62
N GLY A 22 -4.00 -2.62 -3.20
CA GLY A 22 -3.61 -1.29 -3.63
C GLY A 22 -3.58 -1.17 -5.16
N ALA A 23 -2.92 -2.11 -5.83
CA ALA A 23 -2.84 -2.15 -7.29
C ALA A 23 -4.22 -2.41 -7.95
N THR A 24 -5.01 -3.32 -7.39
CA THR A 24 -6.34 -3.68 -7.93
C THR A 24 -7.33 -2.52 -7.83
N LEU A 25 -7.25 -1.69 -6.79
CA LEU A 25 -8.07 -0.50 -6.65
C LEU A 25 -7.85 0.44 -7.84
N VAL A 26 -6.61 0.75 -8.19
CA VAL A 26 -6.27 1.65 -9.30
C VAL A 26 -6.68 1.02 -10.63
N TYR A 27 -6.34 -0.25 -10.86
CA TYR A 27 -6.68 -0.98 -12.08
C TYR A 27 -8.20 -1.09 -12.30
N GLY A 28 -8.96 -1.30 -11.23
CA GLY A 28 -10.41 -1.55 -11.29
C GLY A 28 -11.23 -0.39 -11.89
N ILE A 29 -10.77 0.86 -11.75
CA ILE A 29 -11.46 2.02 -12.35
C ILE A 29 -10.84 2.41 -13.70
N MET A 30 -9.52 2.56 -13.72
CA MET A 30 -8.86 3.13 -14.89
C MET A 30 -8.54 2.11 -15.97
N ARG A 31 -8.60 0.82 -15.65
CA ARG A 31 -8.16 -0.29 -16.52
C ARG A 31 -6.71 -0.10 -17.02
N ILE A 32 -5.91 0.66 -16.29
CA ILE A 32 -4.49 0.93 -16.55
C ILE A 32 -3.70 0.26 -15.44
N LEU A 33 -2.67 -0.52 -15.80
CA LEU A 33 -1.77 -1.14 -14.85
C LEU A 33 -0.82 -0.08 -14.30
N ASP A 34 -1.01 0.29 -13.03
CA ASP A 34 -0.14 1.25 -12.34
C ASP A 34 1.03 0.54 -11.65
N ILE A 35 2.17 0.50 -12.34
CA ILE A 35 3.41 -0.08 -11.81
C ILE A 35 4.04 0.84 -10.75
N SER A 36 3.74 2.16 -10.79
CA SER A 36 4.31 3.11 -9.83
C SER A 36 3.82 2.86 -8.39
N ASN A 37 2.72 2.12 -8.21
CA ASN A 37 2.25 1.67 -6.90
C ASN A 37 3.30 0.81 -6.15
N ALA A 38 4.15 0.07 -6.87
CA ALA A 38 5.27 -0.64 -6.27
C ALA A 38 6.35 0.32 -5.73
N GLY A 39 6.53 1.50 -6.37
CA GLY A 39 7.37 2.57 -5.83
C GLY A 39 6.78 3.21 -4.56
N ALA A 40 5.46 3.34 -4.49
CA ALA A 40 4.77 3.85 -3.31
C ALA A 40 4.92 2.93 -2.08
N TYR A 41 4.99 1.62 -2.29
CA TYR A 41 5.30 0.64 -1.26
C TYR A 41 6.65 0.94 -0.57
N ALA A 42 7.71 1.15 -1.35
CA ALA A 42 9.02 1.51 -0.83
C ALA A 42 9.02 2.91 -0.19
N LEU A 43 8.36 3.89 -0.83
CA LEU A 43 8.25 5.25 -0.34
C LEU A 43 7.61 5.30 1.06
N GLY A 44 6.52 4.55 1.28
CA GLY A 44 5.84 4.46 2.57
C GLY A 44 6.75 3.93 3.69
N ALA A 45 7.52 2.89 3.39
CA ALA A 45 8.49 2.32 4.33
C ALA A 45 9.61 3.33 4.68
N TYR A 46 10.18 4.02 3.67
CA TYR A 46 11.23 5.01 3.88
C TYR A 46 10.74 6.24 4.66
N ILE A 47 9.56 6.77 4.35
CA ILE A 47 8.97 7.90 5.09
C ILE A 47 8.73 7.49 6.55
N SER A 48 8.16 6.30 6.77
CA SER A 48 7.94 5.78 8.12
C SER A 48 9.25 5.64 8.89
N PHE A 49 10.30 5.12 8.27
CA PHE A 49 11.63 5.05 8.87
C PHE A 49 12.18 6.42 9.27
N PHE A 50 12.08 7.41 8.39
CA PHE A 50 12.55 8.77 8.66
C PHE A 50 11.84 9.39 9.88
N PHE A 51 10.51 9.27 9.95
CA PHE A 51 9.76 9.75 11.10
C PHE A 51 10.01 8.95 12.37
N LEU A 52 10.30 7.65 12.26
CA LEU A 52 10.70 6.84 13.41
C LEU A 52 12.01 7.35 14.03
N LEU A 53 12.99 7.69 13.19
CA LEU A 53 14.27 8.25 13.67
C LEU A 53 14.09 9.62 14.33
N GLN A 54 13.16 10.45 13.86
CA GLN A 54 12.95 11.79 14.42
C GLN A 54 12.12 11.78 15.71
N THR A 55 11.06 10.99 15.75
CA THR A 55 10.08 11.04 16.84
C THR A 55 10.26 9.94 17.88
N GLY A 56 10.96 8.86 17.53
CA GLY A 56 11.08 7.68 18.37
C GLY A 56 9.75 6.96 18.63
N ASN A 57 8.63 7.43 18.05
CA ASN A 57 7.30 6.88 18.27
C ASN A 57 6.85 6.09 17.03
N PRO A 58 6.69 4.75 17.13
CA PRO A 58 6.33 3.91 16.00
C PRO A 58 4.94 4.23 15.43
N LEU A 59 4.00 4.68 16.27
CA LEU A 59 2.64 5.00 15.84
C LEU A 59 2.62 6.26 14.94
N VAL A 60 3.35 7.29 15.34
CA VAL A 60 3.52 8.51 14.53
C VAL A 60 4.21 8.19 13.22
N ALA A 61 5.25 7.36 13.24
CA ALA A 61 5.99 6.94 12.06
C ALA A 61 5.08 6.24 11.03
N VAL A 62 4.26 5.28 11.47
CA VAL A 62 3.31 4.57 10.60
C VAL A 62 2.26 5.53 10.03
N VAL A 63 1.63 6.34 10.86
CA VAL A 63 0.59 7.29 10.42
C VAL A 63 1.15 8.28 9.41
N MET A 64 2.32 8.85 9.65
CA MET A 64 2.96 9.80 8.73
C MET A 64 3.42 9.12 7.44
N GLY A 65 3.96 7.90 7.51
CA GLY A 65 4.32 7.09 6.35
C GLY A 65 3.13 6.86 5.42
N VAL A 66 2.00 6.42 5.98
CA VAL A 66 0.78 6.17 5.22
C VAL A 66 0.17 7.47 4.70
N ALA A 67 0.05 8.51 5.53
CA ALA A 67 -0.57 9.77 5.15
C ALA A 67 0.18 10.48 4.02
N LEU A 68 1.51 10.60 4.13
CA LEU A 68 2.32 11.29 3.11
C LEU A 68 2.37 10.49 1.81
N THR A 69 2.42 9.16 1.87
CA THR A 69 2.34 8.33 0.65
C THR A 69 0.96 8.39 0.01
N ALA A 70 -0.12 8.47 0.78
CA ALA A 70 -1.46 8.68 0.25
C ALA A 70 -1.61 10.05 -0.43
N VAL A 71 -1.05 11.10 0.16
CA VAL A 71 -0.97 12.44 -0.47
C VAL A 71 -0.13 12.39 -1.75
N PHE A 72 0.99 11.67 -1.74
CA PHE A 72 1.78 11.45 -2.95
C PHE A 72 0.96 10.75 -4.04
N GLY A 73 0.14 9.76 -3.71
CA GLY A 73 -0.80 9.11 -4.62
C GLY A 73 -1.78 10.11 -5.26
N PHE A 74 -2.30 11.07 -4.49
CA PHE A 74 -3.13 12.15 -5.04
C PHE A 74 -2.35 13.05 -6.01
N ILE A 75 -1.10 13.39 -5.69
CA ILE A 75 -0.22 14.20 -6.56
C ILE A 75 0.03 13.45 -7.88
N VAL A 76 0.38 12.17 -7.80
CA VAL A 76 0.61 11.31 -8.97
C VAL A 76 -0.65 11.22 -9.84
N GLN A 77 -1.81 11.03 -9.24
CA GLN A 77 -3.07 11.01 -9.98
C GLN A 77 -3.28 12.34 -10.71
N LYS A 78 -3.14 13.47 -10.01
CA LYS A 78 -3.46 14.79 -10.55
C LYS A 78 -2.50 15.25 -11.65
N PHE A 79 -1.20 15.03 -11.47
CA PHE A 79 -0.17 15.56 -12.37
C PHE A 79 0.31 14.56 -13.42
N LEU A 80 0.29 13.27 -13.12
CA LEU A 80 0.75 12.24 -14.05
C LEU A 80 -0.42 11.57 -14.78
N TYR A 81 -1.39 11.01 -14.04
CA TYR A 81 -2.42 10.19 -14.66
C TYR A 81 -3.60 10.99 -15.20
N ALA A 82 -4.04 12.07 -14.54
CA ALA A 82 -5.18 12.85 -15.02
C ALA A 82 -5.00 13.39 -16.46
N PRO A 83 -3.84 13.93 -16.86
CA PRO A 83 -3.65 14.38 -18.25
C PRO A 83 -3.49 13.22 -19.23
N LEU A 84 -3.27 12.00 -18.76
CA LEU A 84 -3.10 10.80 -19.60
C LEU A 84 -4.38 9.98 -19.75
N MET A 85 -5.46 10.32 -19.02
CA MET A 85 -6.73 9.57 -19.07
C MET A 85 -7.37 9.53 -20.47
N ASP A 86 -7.15 10.58 -21.28
CA ASP A 86 -7.67 10.67 -22.64
C ASP A 86 -6.70 10.09 -23.69
N LYS A 87 -5.57 9.53 -23.25
CA LYS A 87 -4.57 8.90 -24.14
C LYS A 87 -4.71 7.38 -24.12
N SER A 88 -3.93 6.72 -24.99
CA SER A 88 -3.93 5.26 -24.98
C SER A 88 -3.43 4.69 -23.65
N PRO A 89 -3.96 3.55 -23.17
CA PRO A 89 -3.54 2.91 -21.92
C PRO A 89 -2.04 2.63 -21.84
N ASN A 90 -1.39 2.40 -22.99
CA ASN A 90 0.05 2.16 -23.07
C ASN A 90 0.89 3.38 -22.64
N VAL A 91 0.41 4.60 -22.92
CA VAL A 91 1.12 5.83 -22.51
C VAL A 91 1.13 5.96 -21.00
N ALA A 92 0.00 5.69 -20.36
CA ALA A 92 -0.10 5.70 -18.89
C ALA A 92 0.75 4.59 -18.25
N LEU A 93 0.80 3.39 -18.87
CA LEU A 93 1.67 2.29 -18.42
C LEU A 93 3.15 2.70 -18.44
N ILE A 94 3.61 3.27 -19.56
CA ILE A 94 5.01 3.72 -19.70
C ILE A 94 5.34 4.83 -18.68
N ALA A 95 4.42 5.77 -18.48
CA ALA A 95 4.57 6.81 -17.46
C ALA A 95 4.68 6.22 -16.03
N GLY A 96 3.88 5.20 -15.72
CA GLY A 96 3.94 4.47 -14.45
C GLY A 96 5.27 3.75 -14.25
N ILE A 97 5.80 3.09 -15.29
CA ILE A 97 7.13 2.46 -15.26
C ILE A 97 8.21 3.53 -15.00
N GLY A 98 8.16 4.65 -15.74
CA GLY A 98 9.12 5.75 -15.56
C GLY A 98 9.09 6.30 -14.12
N LEU A 99 7.89 6.51 -13.55
CA LEU A 99 7.75 6.96 -12.17
C LEU A 99 8.27 5.92 -11.17
N PHE A 100 8.04 4.62 -11.41
CA PHE A 100 8.56 3.55 -10.56
C PHE A 100 10.09 3.55 -10.53
N ILE A 101 10.74 3.61 -11.70
CA ILE A 101 12.21 3.65 -11.80
C ILE A 101 12.75 4.91 -11.11
N PHE A 102 12.11 6.07 -11.37
CA PHE A 102 12.48 7.32 -10.70
C PHE A 102 12.41 7.21 -9.18
N LEU A 103 11.30 6.68 -8.64
CA LEU A 103 11.14 6.50 -7.19
C LEU A 103 12.18 5.54 -6.62
N GLN A 104 12.45 4.44 -7.30
CA GLN A 104 13.44 3.45 -6.86
C GLN A 104 14.84 4.07 -6.76
N ASP A 105 15.27 4.80 -7.78
CA ASP A 105 16.58 5.42 -7.79
C ASP A 105 16.65 6.62 -6.84
N PHE A 106 15.60 7.43 -6.76
CA PHE A 106 15.49 8.52 -5.79
C PHE A 106 15.60 8.03 -4.35
N LEU A 107 14.89 6.95 -3.99
CA LEU A 107 14.95 6.38 -2.64
C LEU A 107 16.34 5.81 -2.33
N ARG A 108 17.01 5.18 -3.31
CA ARG A 108 18.39 4.72 -3.15
C ARG A 108 19.37 5.87 -2.95
N LEU A 109 19.14 6.98 -3.64
CA LEU A 109 19.99 8.17 -3.54
C LEU A 109 19.85 8.85 -2.16
N VAL A 110 18.64 8.96 -1.64
CA VAL A 110 18.33 9.58 -0.34
C VAL A 110 18.61 8.62 0.82
N GLY A 111 18.21 7.37 0.69
CA GLY A 111 18.34 6.33 1.72
C GLY A 111 19.72 5.69 1.79
N GLY A 112 20.48 5.77 0.71
CA GLY A 112 21.74 5.03 0.54
C GLY A 112 21.51 3.60 0.03
N PRO A 113 22.59 2.96 -0.50
CA PRO A 113 22.50 1.63 -1.10
C PRO A 113 22.45 0.48 -0.07
N GLN A 114 22.59 0.78 1.22
CA GLN A 114 22.64 -0.24 2.28
C GLN A 114 21.26 -0.45 2.88
N ALA A 115 20.94 -1.72 3.18
CA ALA A 115 19.76 -2.06 3.96
C ALA A 115 19.83 -1.38 5.34
N ARG A 116 18.76 -0.70 5.71
CA ARG A 116 18.65 -0.05 7.02
C ARG A 116 17.75 -0.86 7.93
N GLU A 117 18.19 -1.07 9.17
CA GLU A 117 17.39 -1.77 10.16
C GLU A 117 16.21 -0.90 10.63
N LEU A 118 15.03 -1.45 10.49
CA LEU A 118 13.76 -0.84 10.88
C LEU A 118 13.41 -1.30 12.31
N ASN A 119 14.09 -0.74 13.30
CA ASN A 119 13.87 -1.14 14.69
C ASN A 119 12.67 -0.37 15.28
N PHE A 120 11.45 -0.89 15.06
CA PHE A 120 10.23 -0.30 15.63
C PHE A 120 10.13 -0.44 17.17
N GLY A 121 11.18 -0.95 17.84
CA GLY A 121 11.19 -1.10 19.30
C GLY A 121 10.18 -2.11 19.84
N ALA A 122 9.36 -2.68 18.98
CA ALA A 122 8.37 -3.67 19.36
C ALA A 122 9.01 -5.07 19.34
N THR A 123 9.85 -5.38 20.30
CA THR A 123 10.12 -6.77 20.67
C THR A 123 8.85 -7.33 21.29
N LEU A 124 7.84 -7.56 20.44
CA LEU A 124 6.62 -8.23 20.90
C LEU A 124 7.01 -9.65 21.32
N PRO A 125 6.59 -10.09 22.53
CA PRO A 125 7.00 -11.37 23.06
C PRO A 125 6.60 -12.50 22.10
N SER A 126 7.54 -13.39 21.83
CA SER A 126 7.25 -14.61 21.09
C SER A 126 6.66 -15.66 22.03
N VAL A 127 5.52 -16.22 21.65
CA VAL A 127 4.88 -17.29 22.42
C VAL A 127 5.26 -18.62 21.76
N ARG A 128 5.97 -19.48 22.50
CA ARG A 128 6.25 -20.86 22.09
C ARG A 128 5.12 -21.77 22.57
N LEU A 129 4.51 -22.50 21.67
CA LEU A 129 3.53 -23.55 21.95
C LEU A 129 4.23 -24.90 22.01
N PRO A 130 4.48 -25.46 23.21
CA PRO A 130 5.37 -26.62 23.38
C PRO A 130 4.80 -27.94 22.77
N GLY A 131 3.52 -28.00 22.41
CA GLY A 131 2.91 -29.20 21.83
C GLY A 131 2.97 -29.31 20.29
N LEU A 132 3.17 -28.21 19.59
CA LEU A 132 3.12 -28.14 18.12
C LEU A 132 4.45 -27.73 17.48
N GLY A 133 5.48 -27.44 18.28
CA GLY A 133 6.76 -26.93 17.80
C GLY A 133 6.62 -25.58 17.06
N LEU A 134 5.59 -24.78 17.40
CA LEU A 134 5.27 -23.49 16.81
C LEU A 134 5.82 -22.36 17.68
N THR A 135 6.53 -21.46 17.05
CA THR A 135 6.91 -20.17 17.66
C THR A 135 6.08 -19.08 16.96
N LEU A 136 5.13 -18.48 17.68
CA LEU A 136 4.37 -17.33 17.19
C LEU A 136 5.11 -16.06 17.60
N TYR A 137 5.63 -15.37 16.60
CA TYR A 137 6.22 -14.05 16.83
C TYR A 137 5.09 -13.02 16.97
N GLY A 138 5.18 -12.15 17.97
CA GLY A 138 4.17 -11.10 18.18
C GLY A 138 4.01 -10.17 16.98
N THR A 139 5.07 -9.97 16.18
CA THR A 139 5.03 -9.24 14.91
C THR A 139 4.08 -9.87 13.90
N TRP A 140 3.95 -11.20 13.88
CA TRP A 140 3.02 -11.89 12.97
C TRP A 140 1.56 -11.62 13.31
N VAL A 141 1.25 -11.60 14.62
CA VAL A 141 -0.11 -11.26 15.09
C VAL A 141 -0.46 -9.83 14.71
N LEU A 142 0.50 -8.90 14.85
CA LEU A 142 0.35 -7.51 14.45
C LEU A 142 0.09 -7.40 12.94
N ILE A 143 0.86 -8.08 12.10
CA ILE A 143 0.72 -8.06 10.64
C ILE A 143 -0.64 -8.62 10.22
N LEU A 144 -1.03 -9.77 10.74
CA LEU A 144 -2.32 -10.39 10.43
C LEU A 144 -3.49 -9.51 10.90
N GLY A 145 -3.39 -8.95 12.10
CA GLY A 145 -4.40 -8.03 12.64
C GLY A 145 -4.54 -6.75 11.82
N ALA A 146 -3.41 -6.12 11.49
CA ALA A 146 -3.40 -4.94 10.63
C ALA A 146 -4.01 -5.25 9.25
N THR A 147 -3.58 -6.34 8.62
CA THR A 147 -4.13 -6.76 7.32
C THR A 147 -5.63 -6.99 7.39
N ALA A 148 -6.11 -7.70 8.42
CA ALA A 148 -7.54 -7.95 8.60
C ALA A 148 -8.34 -6.64 8.77
N ILE A 149 -7.82 -5.70 9.56
CA ILE A 149 -8.45 -4.38 9.76
C ILE A 149 -8.53 -3.63 8.43
N PHE A 150 -7.44 -3.55 7.67
CA PHE A 150 -7.43 -2.85 6.38
C PHE A 150 -8.36 -3.52 5.37
N LEU A 151 -8.44 -4.85 5.34
CA LEU A 151 -9.40 -5.60 4.55
C LEU A 151 -10.84 -5.26 4.89
N LEU A 152 -11.17 -5.24 6.18
CA LEU A 152 -12.52 -4.91 6.66
C LEU A 152 -12.88 -3.45 6.34
N VAL A 153 -11.94 -2.52 6.52
CA VAL A 153 -12.14 -1.11 6.17
C VAL A 153 -12.41 -0.97 4.67
N LEU A 154 -11.62 -1.63 3.82
CA LEU A 154 -11.83 -1.60 2.38
C LEU A 154 -13.18 -2.22 1.98
N TRP A 155 -13.51 -3.39 2.54
CA TRP A 155 -14.81 -4.03 2.30
C TRP A 155 -15.97 -3.12 2.68
N TYR A 156 -15.89 -2.48 3.86
CA TYR A 156 -16.90 -1.53 4.31
C TYR A 156 -17.02 -0.32 3.39
N LEU A 157 -15.87 0.29 3.01
CA LEU A 157 -15.84 1.43 2.09
C LEU A 157 -16.46 1.08 0.74
N LEU A 158 -16.14 -0.08 0.17
CA LEU A 158 -16.64 -0.48 -1.14
C LEU A 158 -18.12 -0.86 -1.11
N ASN A 159 -18.60 -1.54 -0.05
CA ASN A 159 -19.94 -2.12 -0.05
C ASN A 159 -21.00 -1.25 0.65
N ARG A 160 -20.60 -0.42 1.61
CA ARG A 160 -21.52 0.32 2.47
C ARG A 160 -21.47 1.83 2.32
N SER A 161 -20.43 2.39 1.68
CA SER A 161 -20.30 3.84 1.54
C SER A 161 -20.85 4.35 0.19
N THR A 162 -21.23 5.64 0.17
CA THR A 162 -21.60 6.35 -1.07
C THR A 162 -20.42 6.46 -2.04
N VAL A 163 -19.20 6.55 -1.50
CA VAL A 163 -17.96 6.53 -2.29
C VAL A 163 -17.81 5.19 -3.00
N GLY A 164 -18.07 4.08 -2.32
CA GLY A 164 -18.04 2.75 -2.92
C GLY A 164 -19.10 2.56 -4.01
N LEU A 165 -20.28 3.16 -3.86
CA LEU A 165 -21.30 3.15 -4.92
C LEU A 165 -20.80 3.90 -6.17
N ALA A 166 -20.27 5.11 -5.99
CA ALA A 166 -19.72 5.90 -7.09
C ALA A 166 -18.52 5.18 -7.74
N TRP A 167 -17.69 4.52 -6.93
CA TRP A 167 -16.55 3.73 -7.40
C TRP A 167 -16.99 2.56 -8.30
N ARG A 168 -17.99 1.76 -7.85
CA ARG A 168 -18.52 0.64 -8.64
C ARG A 168 -19.19 1.10 -9.95
N ALA A 169 -19.91 2.22 -9.92
CA ALA A 169 -20.51 2.80 -11.12
C ALA A 169 -19.44 3.25 -12.11
N THR A 170 -18.40 3.94 -11.64
CA THR A 170 -17.28 4.42 -12.48
C THR A 170 -16.45 3.26 -13.04
N ALA A 171 -16.30 2.16 -12.28
CA ALA A 171 -15.58 0.96 -12.73
C ALA A 171 -16.32 0.18 -13.83
N GLN A 172 -17.64 0.28 -13.87
CA GLN A 172 -18.44 -0.34 -14.94
C GLN A 172 -18.29 0.44 -16.25
N ASP A 173 -18.58 1.74 -16.21
CA ASP A 173 -18.47 2.63 -17.37
C ASP A 173 -18.23 4.06 -16.90
N LEU A 174 -17.06 4.59 -17.26
CA LEU A 174 -16.59 5.91 -16.87
C LEU A 174 -17.40 7.03 -17.55
N GLU A 175 -17.81 6.83 -18.83
CA GLU A 175 -18.56 7.84 -19.59
C GLU A 175 -20.01 7.91 -19.10
N THR A 176 -20.65 6.77 -18.92
CA THR A 176 -22.01 6.69 -18.38
C THR A 176 -22.06 7.25 -16.95
N ALA A 177 -21.07 6.97 -16.11
CA ALA A 177 -20.99 7.52 -14.76
C ALA A 177 -20.89 9.06 -14.78
N LYS A 178 -20.09 9.64 -15.67
CA LYS A 178 -20.02 11.09 -15.89
C LYS A 178 -21.37 11.68 -16.32
N ALA A 179 -22.07 11.02 -17.27
CA ALA A 179 -23.37 11.45 -17.75
C ALA A 179 -24.43 11.46 -16.63
N MET A 180 -24.33 10.54 -15.67
CA MET A 180 -25.18 10.44 -14.49
C MET A 180 -24.81 11.43 -13.37
N GLY A 181 -23.86 12.36 -13.61
CA GLY A 181 -23.45 13.39 -12.68
C GLY A 181 -22.40 12.97 -11.64
N ILE A 182 -21.81 11.79 -11.76
CA ILE A 182 -20.73 11.36 -10.87
C ILE A 182 -19.43 12.09 -11.24
N ASN A 183 -18.81 12.74 -10.27
CA ASN A 183 -17.49 13.36 -10.46
C ASN A 183 -16.39 12.28 -10.50
N THR A 184 -16.16 11.71 -11.67
CA THR A 184 -15.21 10.61 -11.88
C THR A 184 -13.78 10.99 -11.51
N ASN A 185 -13.37 12.26 -11.68
CA ASN A 185 -12.03 12.72 -11.28
C ASN A 185 -11.83 12.62 -9.77
N ARG A 186 -12.86 12.94 -8.96
CA ARG A 186 -12.80 12.76 -7.50
C ARG A 186 -12.74 11.29 -7.11
N VAL A 187 -13.52 10.44 -7.79
CA VAL A 187 -13.53 9.00 -7.53
C VAL A 187 -12.16 8.40 -7.82
N VAL A 188 -11.55 8.76 -8.96
CA VAL A 188 -10.20 8.31 -9.33
C VAL A 188 -9.16 8.83 -8.31
N ALA A 189 -9.25 10.11 -7.89
CA ALA A 189 -8.33 10.66 -6.91
C ALA A 189 -8.39 9.92 -5.56
N ILE A 190 -9.59 9.66 -5.04
CA ILE A 190 -9.79 8.89 -3.81
C ILE A 190 -9.21 7.48 -3.97
N ASN A 191 -9.38 6.90 -5.15
CA ASN A 191 -8.87 5.56 -5.45
C ASN A 191 -7.33 5.49 -5.41
N PHE A 192 -6.64 6.51 -5.96
CA PHE A 192 -5.19 6.62 -5.84
C PHE A 192 -4.72 6.85 -4.40
N ILE A 193 -5.42 7.70 -3.65
CA ILE A 193 -5.13 7.92 -2.22
C ILE A 193 -5.20 6.59 -1.45
N LEU A 194 -6.26 5.83 -1.65
CA LEU A 194 -6.44 4.53 -1.00
C LEU A 194 -5.40 3.51 -1.50
N GLY A 195 -5.21 3.38 -2.80
CA GLY A 195 -4.27 2.42 -3.40
C GLY A 195 -2.84 2.62 -2.91
N TYR A 196 -2.36 3.87 -2.92
CA TYR A 196 -1.04 4.23 -2.42
C TYR A 196 -0.93 4.13 -0.89
N GLY A 197 -2.01 4.43 -0.18
CA GLY A 197 -2.10 4.20 1.27
C GLY A 197 -1.96 2.71 1.63
N PHE A 198 -2.66 1.81 0.92
CA PHE A 198 -2.52 0.36 1.10
C PHE A 198 -1.12 -0.14 0.76
N ALA A 199 -0.52 0.37 -0.32
CA ALA A 199 0.86 0.04 -0.68
C ALA A 199 1.84 0.48 0.42
N ALA A 200 1.67 1.68 0.97
CA ALA A 200 2.50 2.16 2.08
C ALA A 200 2.39 1.28 3.33
N VAL A 201 1.16 0.90 3.71
CA VAL A 201 0.94 -0.03 4.84
C VAL A 201 1.66 -1.36 4.59
N ALA A 202 1.50 -1.93 3.40
CA ALA A 202 2.18 -3.18 3.05
C ALA A 202 3.71 -3.04 3.12
N GLY A 203 4.27 -1.93 2.62
CA GLY A 203 5.70 -1.64 2.70
C GLY A 203 6.23 -1.53 4.12
N ILE A 204 5.49 -0.85 4.99
CA ILE A 204 5.82 -0.72 6.41
C ILE A 204 5.76 -2.09 7.10
N LEU A 205 4.72 -2.89 6.84
CA LEU A 205 4.56 -4.22 7.44
C LEU A 205 5.66 -5.19 7.00
N VAL A 206 6.12 -5.10 5.74
CA VAL A 206 7.26 -5.87 5.25
C VAL A 206 8.55 -5.41 5.92
N GLY A 207 8.74 -4.10 6.06
CA GLY A 207 9.88 -3.55 6.80
C GLY A 207 9.94 -4.06 8.25
N ILE A 208 8.78 -4.15 8.91
CA ILE A 208 8.65 -4.74 10.27
C ILE A 208 8.93 -6.25 10.26
N LEU A 209 8.43 -6.98 9.23
CA LEU A 209 8.59 -8.42 9.12
C LEU A 209 10.04 -8.84 8.96
N TYR A 210 10.77 -8.14 8.08
CA TYR A 210 12.19 -8.44 7.78
C TYR A 210 13.16 -7.61 8.62
N ASN A 211 12.66 -6.71 9.46
CA ASN A 211 13.44 -5.74 10.24
C ASN A 211 14.45 -4.95 9.37
N SER A 212 14.12 -4.72 8.11
CA SER A 212 15.00 -4.07 7.13
C SER A 212 14.21 -3.40 6.01
N ILE A 213 14.78 -2.29 5.50
CA ILE A 213 14.33 -1.61 4.28
C ILE A 213 15.45 -1.68 3.25
N TYR A 214 15.11 -2.02 2.01
CA TYR A 214 16.03 -2.10 0.87
C TYR A 214 15.75 -1.00 -0.14
#